data_866c39272b219425da380dbf6a3b4ca6
#
_entry.id   866c39272b219425da380dbf6a3b4ca6
#
_cell.length_a   1.000
_cell.length_b   1.000
_cell.length_c   1.000
_cell.angle_alpha   90.00
_cell.angle_beta   90.00
_cell.angle_gamma   90.00
#
_symmetry.space_group_name_H-M   'P 1'
#
loop_
_entity.id
_entity.type
_entity.pdbx_description
1 polymer ?
#
loop_
_entity_poly.entity_id
_entity_poly.type
_entity_poly.pdbx_seq_one_letter_code
_entity_poly.pdbx_strand_id
1 'polypeptide(L)'
;VLRIIIDCPIEVEKIRCWQTFGVLTMYYRPNNAKLRDWLSFPKTNGYESIHAVFMSKQGNWIETQIRTEKMNLIAERGVMAYLKYINDTNYAENSLKLWIDNVKDLTNSDVSSAIEFLNSFKLDLFNDEIFVFTPKGEMKCLPKGSSVLDFAYMIHSEIGNHCVGANVNKKLTTIDYVHNMGDQVEIITSEFQHPKEQYFDFLVTSLAKSRLKAGIKDYKKMYKEDGKSKLEEIFKKLNVDFSRQNRNLVVEKAGLANRLDLYYNVAMGTITYQDIEPLFRNGSRNNSNLLLKILTFGLVGSNSKQEVAKTEEHDHNDLGYTISECCKPIPGDDVVVISFPNQPLQIHRPDCQKAISLMSQFGNN
;
A
#
# COMPACT_ATOMS: atom_id res chain seq x y z
N VAL A 1 -5.25 -33.73 -5.63
CA VAL A 1 -6.08 -33.09 -4.61
C VAL A 1 -7.26 -33.98 -4.29
N LEU A 2 -7.48 -34.29 -3.01
CA LEU A 2 -8.65 -35.03 -2.52
C LEU A 2 -9.64 -34.01 -1.93
N ARG A 3 -10.92 -34.10 -2.30
CA ARG A 3 -11.97 -33.28 -1.68
C ARG A 3 -12.86 -34.14 -0.81
N ILE A 4 -13.10 -33.68 0.41
CA ILE A 4 -14.05 -34.29 1.36
C ILE A 4 -15.17 -33.31 1.53
N ILE A 5 -16.36 -33.68 1.04
CA ILE A 5 -17.56 -32.88 1.11
C ILE A 5 -18.46 -33.50 2.18
N ILE A 6 -18.88 -32.67 3.15
CA ILE A 6 -19.63 -33.10 4.31
C ILE A 6 -21.07 -32.57 4.18
N ASP A 7 -22.04 -33.47 4.26
CA ASP A 7 -23.46 -33.10 4.38
C ASP A 7 -23.79 -32.95 5.87
N CYS A 8 -24.14 -31.73 6.28
CA CYS A 8 -24.50 -31.43 7.67
C CYS A 8 -25.30 -30.12 7.76
N PRO A 9 -26.08 -29.92 8.87
CA PRO A 9 -26.76 -28.65 9.14
C PRO A 9 -25.78 -27.47 9.25
N ILE A 10 -26.25 -26.27 8.86
CA ILE A 10 -25.45 -25.02 8.80
C ILE A 10 -24.83 -24.67 10.17
N GLU A 11 -25.56 -24.90 11.25
CA GLU A 11 -25.16 -24.55 12.62
C GLU A 11 -23.91 -25.29 13.09
N VAL A 12 -23.61 -26.46 12.49
CA VAL A 12 -22.50 -27.31 12.88
C VAL A 12 -21.40 -27.47 11.81
N GLU A 13 -21.50 -26.74 10.71
CA GLU A 13 -20.62 -26.87 9.54
C GLU A 13 -19.12 -26.81 9.92
N LYS A 14 -18.72 -25.77 10.64
CA LYS A 14 -17.32 -25.57 11.04
C LYS A 14 -16.84 -26.69 11.95
N ILE A 15 -17.68 -27.07 12.93
CA ILE A 15 -17.35 -28.15 13.87
C ILE A 15 -17.15 -29.47 13.12
N ARG A 16 -18.00 -29.81 12.16
CA ARG A 16 -17.91 -31.04 11.36
C ARG A 16 -16.64 -31.08 10.52
N CYS A 17 -16.27 -29.99 9.90
CA CYS A 17 -15.02 -29.91 9.14
C CYS A 17 -13.79 -30.14 10.04
N TRP A 18 -13.72 -29.54 11.22
CA TRP A 18 -12.64 -29.77 12.18
C TRP A 18 -12.65 -31.17 12.76
N GLN A 19 -13.81 -31.75 13.03
CA GLN A 19 -13.92 -33.17 13.44
C GLN A 19 -13.38 -34.10 12.36
N THR A 20 -13.71 -33.87 11.09
CA THR A 20 -13.20 -34.63 9.95
C THR A 20 -11.68 -34.52 9.84
N PHE A 21 -11.12 -33.33 9.99
CA PHE A 21 -9.68 -33.12 10.04
C PHE A 21 -9.06 -33.92 11.21
N GLY A 22 -9.64 -33.84 12.41
CA GLY A 22 -9.20 -34.58 13.58
C GLY A 22 -9.19 -36.11 13.35
N VAL A 23 -10.24 -36.65 12.74
CA VAL A 23 -10.31 -38.08 12.37
C VAL A 23 -9.19 -38.45 11.39
N LEU A 24 -8.94 -37.62 10.37
CA LEU A 24 -7.87 -37.86 9.39
C LEU A 24 -6.48 -37.89 10.06
N THR A 25 -6.24 -37.03 11.05
CA THR A 25 -4.96 -37.00 11.77
C THR A 25 -4.70 -38.24 12.62
N MET A 26 -5.74 -39.01 12.97
CA MET A 26 -5.59 -40.29 13.66
C MET A 26 -5.00 -41.38 12.75
N TYR A 27 -5.20 -41.29 11.44
CA TYR A 27 -4.78 -42.30 10.47
C TYR A 27 -3.64 -41.86 9.58
N TYR A 28 -3.48 -40.57 9.35
CA TYR A 28 -2.51 -39.98 8.42
C TYR A 28 -1.75 -38.83 9.06
N ARG A 29 -0.45 -38.78 8.83
CA ARG A 29 0.41 -37.73 9.38
C ARG A 29 0.24 -36.43 8.60
N PRO A 30 -0.24 -35.33 9.23
CA PRO A 30 -0.38 -34.05 8.57
C PRO A 30 0.97 -33.34 8.43
N ASN A 31 1.11 -32.48 7.39
CA ASN A 31 2.17 -31.50 7.28
C ASN A 31 1.66 -30.15 7.84
N ASN A 32 2.06 -29.82 9.07
CA ASN A 32 1.58 -28.62 9.76
C ASN A 32 1.96 -27.32 9.07
N ALA A 33 3.08 -27.27 8.35
CA ALA A 33 3.50 -26.08 7.61
C ALA A 33 2.59 -25.77 6.39
N LYS A 34 1.82 -26.76 5.94
CA LYS A 34 0.90 -26.65 4.79
C LYS A 34 -0.58 -26.67 5.19
N LEU A 35 -0.89 -26.57 6.49
CA LEU A 35 -2.27 -26.40 6.94
C LEU A 35 -2.74 -24.95 6.64
N ARG A 36 -3.92 -24.83 6.00
CA ARG A 36 -4.60 -23.57 5.73
C ARG A 36 -6.01 -23.62 6.28
N ASP A 37 -6.31 -22.73 7.21
CA ASP A 37 -7.62 -22.61 7.86
C ASP A 37 -8.43 -21.46 7.24
N TRP A 38 -9.14 -21.78 6.17
CA TRP A 38 -10.11 -20.87 5.56
C TRP A 38 -11.51 -21.00 6.14
N LEU A 39 -11.69 -21.80 7.21
CA LEU A 39 -12.96 -21.89 7.94
C LEU A 39 -13.09 -20.84 9.04
N SER A 40 -12.02 -20.69 9.84
CA SER A 40 -11.98 -19.66 10.88
C SER A 40 -11.83 -18.29 10.26
N PHE A 41 -11.15 -18.22 9.12
CA PHE A 41 -10.83 -16.99 8.39
C PHE A 41 -11.20 -17.15 6.92
N PRO A 42 -12.49 -16.98 6.57
CA PRO A 42 -12.94 -17.06 5.18
C PRO A 42 -12.25 -16.04 4.28
N LYS A 43 -11.98 -16.41 3.03
CA LYS A 43 -11.49 -15.46 2.03
C LYS A 43 -12.52 -14.38 1.72
N THR A 44 -12.08 -13.24 1.24
CA THR A 44 -12.95 -12.10 0.88
C THR A 44 -14.00 -12.44 -0.17
N ASN A 45 -13.76 -13.48 -0.99
CA ASN A 45 -14.73 -14.02 -1.96
C ASN A 45 -15.72 -15.03 -1.36
N GLY A 46 -15.74 -15.20 -0.03
CA GLY A 46 -16.61 -16.14 0.66
C GLY A 46 -16.17 -17.61 0.59
N TYR A 47 -14.93 -17.86 0.14
CA TYR A 47 -14.38 -19.22 0.11
C TYR A 47 -14.06 -19.71 1.53
N GLU A 48 -14.63 -20.87 1.91
CA GLU A 48 -14.41 -21.55 3.20
C GLU A 48 -13.96 -22.98 2.95
N SER A 49 -12.87 -23.43 3.58
CA SER A 49 -12.38 -24.81 3.52
C SER A 49 -11.21 -25.02 4.49
N ILE A 50 -10.98 -26.22 4.98
CA ILE A 50 -9.67 -26.61 5.55
C ILE A 50 -8.85 -27.24 4.42
N HIS A 51 -7.67 -26.69 4.15
CA HIS A 51 -6.68 -27.31 3.29
C HIS A 51 -5.60 -27.94 4.17
N ALA A 52 -5.40 -29.24 4.02
CA ALA A 52 -4.39 -29.99 4.75
C ALA A 52 -3.64 -30.92 3.79
N VAL A 53 -2.37 -31.15 4.08
CA VAL A 53 -1.55 -32.09 3.31
C VAL A 53 -1.21 -33.25 4.20
N PHE A 54 -1.62 -34.45 3.82
CA PHE A 54 -1.39 -35.68 4.55
C PHE A 54 -0.43 -36.59 3.83
N MET A 55 0.37 -37.36 4.61
CA MET A 55 1.20 -38.44 4.09
C MET A 55 0.33 -39.69 3.88
N SER A 56 0.27 -40.18 2.64
CA SER A 56 -0.38 -41.45 2.34
C SER A 56 0.42 -42.63 2.88
N LYS A 57 -0.19 -43.82 2.99
CA LYS A 57 0.50 -45.09 3.38
C LYS A 57 1.64 -45.46 2.40
N GLN A 58 1.62 -44.95 1.19
CA GLN A 58 2.62 -45.19 0.15
C GLN A 58 3.74 -44.13 0.16
N GLY A 59 3.77 -43.19 1.12
CA GLY A 59 4.79 -42.13 1.23
C GLY A 59 4.55 -40.89 0.38
N ASN A 60 3.41 -40.80 -0.30
CA ASN A 60 3.09 -39.62 -1.13
C ASN A 60 2.32 -38.57 -0.33
N TRP A 61 2.64 -37.30 -0.55
CA TRP A 61 1.89 -36.18 0.00
C TRP A 61 0.61 -35.93 -0.82
N ILE A 62 -0.54 -35.95 -0.13
CA ILE A 62 -1.86 -35.72 -0.72
C ILE A 62 -2.45 -34.46 -0.11
N GLU A 63 -2.72 -33.47 -0.95
CA GLU A 63 -3.49 -32.29 -0.56
C GLU A 63 -4.97 -32.65 -0.43
N THR A 64 -5.57 -32.31 0.71
CA THR A 64 -6.94 -32.58 1.05
C THR A 64 -7.67 -31.28 1.36
N GLN A 65 -8.84 -31.09 0.74
CA GLN A 65 -9.76 -29.98 0.99
C GLN A 65 -10.98 -30.53 1.72
N ILE A 66 -11.27 -30.01 2.91
CA ILE A 66 -12.40 -30.41 3.75
C ILE A 66 -13.37 -29.26 3.81
N ARG A 67 -14.60 -29.47 3.38
CA ARG A 67 -15.66 -28.46 3.33
C ARG A 67 -17.05 -29.08 3.27
N THR A 68 -18.09 -28.32 3.57
CA THR A 68 -19.47 -28.77 3.45
C THR A 68 -20.01 -28.62 2.03
N GLU A 69 -21.22 -29.16 1.75
CA GLU A 69 -21.88 -29.00 0.45
C GLU A 69 -22.08 -27.52 0.09
N LYS A 70 -22.53 -26.71 1.07
CA LYS A 70 -22.69 -25.26 0.91
C LYS A 70 -21.35 -24.58 0.53
N MET A 71 -20.30 -24.85 1.31
CA MET A 71 -18.96 -24.29 1.05
C MET A 71 -18.43 -24.76 -0.31
N ASN A 72 -18.74 -26.00 -0.72
CA ASN A 72 -18.36 -26.51 -2.04
C ASN A 72 -19.11 -25.78 -3.17
N LEU A 73 -20.40 -25.49 -2.99
CA LEU A 73 -21.19 -24.74 -3.97
C LEU A 73 -20.63 -23.31 -4.15
N ILE A 74 -20.31 -22.64 -3.03
CA ILE A 74 -19.68 -21.32 -3.05
C ILE A 74 -18.31 -21.37 -3.74
N ALA A 75 -17.51 -22.37 -3.43
CA ALA A 75 -16.16 -22.51 -4.00
C ALA A 75 -16.16 -22.77 -5.52
N GLU A 76 -17.16 -23.48 -6.04
CA GLU A 76 -17.24 -23.83 -7.47
C GLU A 76 -17.99 -22.79 -8.31
N ARG A 77 -19.01 -22.17 -7.76
CA ARG A 77 -19.95 -21.31 -8.51
C ARG A 77 -20.01 -19.87 -8.00
N GLY A 78 -19.29 -19.58 -6.92
CA GLY A 78 -19.29 -18.27 -6.26
C GLY A 78 -20.51 -18.03 -5.37
N VAL A 79 -20.41 -17.03 -4.49
CA VAL A 79 -21.45 -16.66 -3.51
C VAL A 79 -22.80 -16.39 -4.16
N MET A 80 -22.83 -15.81 -5.35
CA MET A 80 -24.07 -15.49 -6.08
C MET A 80 -24.87 -16.73 -6.48
N ALA A 81 -24.22 -17.86 -6.76
CA ALA A 81 -24.92 -19.11 -7.07
C ALA A 81 -25.57 -19.72 -5.81
N TYR A 82 -24.93 -19.55 -4.67
CA TYR A 82 -25.49 -19.97 -3.37
C TYR A 82 -26.71 -19.13 -2.99
N LEU A 83 -26.71 -17.82 -3.25
CA LEU A 83 -27.83 -16.92 -2.97
C LEU A 83 -29.09 -17.24 -3.79
N LYS A 84 -28.92 -17.76 -5.02
CA LYS A 84 -30.04 -18.26 -5.82
C LYS A 84 -30.64 -19.58 -5.29
N TYR A 85 -29.84 -20.35 -4.56
CA TYR A 85 -30.24 -21.65 -4.03
C TYR A 85 -30.99 -21.54 -2.69
N ILE A 86 -30.72 -20.49 -1.90
CA ILE A 86 -31.38 -20.24 -0.60
C ILE A 86 -32.16 -18.93 -0.71
N ASN A 87 -33.50 -19.05 -0.62
CA ASN A 87 -34.40 -17.90 -0.46
C ASN A 87 -34.30 -17.22 0.92
N ASP A 88 -33.24 -17.45 1.68
CA ASP A 88 -33.09 -16.96 3.05
C ASP A 88 -32.13 -15.73 3.10
N THR A 89 -32.72 -14.57 3.41
CA THR A 89 -32.18 -13.24 3.16
C THR A 89 -31.11 -12.77 4.15
N ASN A 90 -31.07 -13.30 5.37
CA ASN A 90 -30.27 -12.68 6.46
C ASN A 90 -28.76 -13.04 6.46
N TYR A 91 -28.39 -14.24 6.02
CA TYR A 91 -26.96 -14.63 5.96
C TYR A 91 -26.28 -14.12 4.68
N ALA A 92 -27.07 -14.02 3.61
CA ALA A 92 -26.67 -13.49 2.33
C ALA A 92 -26.30 -12.01 2.36
N GLU A 93 -26.99 -11.22 3.20
CA GLU A 93 -26.79 -9.76 3.24
C GLU A 93 -25.40 -9.36 3.75
N ASN A 94 -24.82 -10.03 4.73
CA ASN A 94 -23.54 -9.62 5.31
C ASN A 94 -22.34 -9.94 4.39
N SER A 95 -22.30 -11.15 3.81
CA SER A 95 -21.21 -11.55 2.90
C SER A 95 -21.33 -10.83 1.54
N LEU A 96 -22.56 -10.65 1.06
CA LEU A 96 -22.84 -9.90 -0.16
C LEU A 96 -22.57 -8.41 0.02
N LYS A 97 -22.89 -7.85 1.19
CA LYS A 97 -22.65 -6.45 1.51
C LYS A 97 -21.16 -6.13 1.54
N LEU A 98 -20.35 -6.96 2.19
CA LEU A 98 -18.88 -6.83 2.18
C LEU A 98 -18.32 -6.93 0.75
N TRP A 99 -18.80 -7.88 -0.04
CA TRP A 99 -18.38 -8.02 -1.44
C TRP A 99 -18.81 -6.83 -2.30
N ILE A 100 -20.08 -6.37 -2.17
CA ILE A 100 -20.61 -5.20 -2.88
C ILE A 100 -19.85 -3.93 -2.45
N ASP A 101 -19.54 -3.77 -1.18
CA ASP A 101 -18.81 -2.60 -0.68
C ASP A 101 -17.37 -2.60 -1.23
N ASN A 102 -16.69 -3.74 -1.28
CA ASN A 102 -15.39 -3.86 -1.95
C ASN A 102 -15.47 -3.53 -3.46
N VAL A 103 -16.50 -4.03 -4.16
CA VAL A 103 -16.70 -3.70 -5.58
C VAL A 103 -17.08 -2.23 -5.79
N LYS A 104 -17.88 -1.64 -4.90
CA LYS A 104 -18.21 -0.20 -4.95
C LYS A 104 -16.99 0.67 -4.70
N ASP A 105 -16.14 0.32 -3.75
CA ASP A 105 -14.91 1.04 -3.49
C ASP A 105 -13.97 1.00 -4.71
N LEU A 106 -13.91 -0.13 -5.41
CA LEU A 106 -13.16 -0.27 -6.66
C LEU A 106 -13.80 0.49 -7.84
N THR A 107 -15.14 0.54 -7.93
CA THR A 107 -15.84 1.25 -9.03
C THR A 107 -15.92 2.76 -8.81
N ASN A 108 -15.92 3.23 -7.59
CA ASN A 108 -15.86 4.67 -7.26
C ASN A 108 -14.47 5.28 -7.47
N SER A 109 -13.43 4.44 -7.65
CA SER A 109 -12.15 4.89 -8.15
C SER A 109 -12.26 5.21 -9.64
N ASP A 110 -11.67 6.33 -10.09
CA ASP A 110 -11.50 6.70 -11.52
C ASP A 110 -10.62 5.66 -12.25
N VAL A 111 -11.07 4.41 -12.31
CA VAL A 111 -10.37 3.35 -13.05
C VAL A 111 -10.59 3.63 -14.53
N SER A 112 -9.57 4.11 -15.19
CA SER A 112 -9.61 4.60 -16.56
C SER A 112 -9.84 3.52 -17.62
N SER A 113 -9.85 2.24 -17.24
CA SER A 113 -10.22 1.15 -18.16
C SER A 113 -10.82 -0.08 -17.44
N ALA A 114 -11.78 -0.73 -18.09
CA ALA A 114 -12.34 -2.01 -17.64
C ALA A 114 -11.27 -3.11 -17.47
N ILE A 115 -10.17 -3.02 -18.22
CA ILE A 115 -9.05 -3.97 -18.16
C ILE A 115 -8.24 -3.80 -16.87
N GLU A 116 -7.96 -2.56 -16.45
CA GLU A 116 -7.30 -2.27 -15.16
C GLU A 116 -8.15 -2.74 -13.99
N PHE A 117 -9.47 -2.49 -14.05
CA PHE A 117 -10.43 -2.99 -13.08
C PHE A 117 -10.41 -4.53 -12.98
N LEU A 118 -10.48 -5.23 -14.12
CA LEU A 118 -10.46 -6.70 -14.14
C LEU A 118 -9.13 -7.28 -13.65
N ASN A 119 -8.00 -6.64 -13.94
CA ASN A 119 -6.69 -7.08 -13.48
C ASN A 119 -6.53 -6.85 -11.96
N SER A 120 -6.97 -5.70 -11.45
CA SER A 120 -6.99 -5.40 -10.02
C SER A 120 -7.89 -6.38 -9.26
N PHE A 121 -9.08 -6.64 -9.79
CA PHE A 121 -10.05 -7.58 -9.21
C PHE A 121 -9.51 -9.02 -9.20
N LYS A 122 -8.83 -9.47 -10.28
CA LYS A 122 -8.18 -10.78 -10.32
C LYS A 122 -7.06 -10.91 -9.28
N LEU A 123 -6.21 -9.88 -9.16
CA LEU A 123 -5.11 -9.90 -8.20
C LEU A 123 -5.62 -10.08 -6.76
N ASP A 124 -6.68 -9.37 -6.38
CA ASP A 124 -7.22 -9.44 -5.02
C ASP A 124 -7.93 -10.78 -4.72
N LEU A 125 -8.48 -11.46 -5.74
CA LEU A 125 -9.19 -12.73 -5.55
C LEU A 125 -8.30 -13.97 -5.47
N PHE A 126 -7.11 -13.95 -6.07
CA PHE A 126 -6.27 -15.15 -6.24
C PHE A 126 -4.96 -15.13 -5.46
N ASN A 127 -4.64 -14.01 -4.78
CA ASN A 127 -3.43 -13.93 -3.98
C ASN A 127 -3.56 -14.73 -2.68
N ASP A 128 -2.45 -15.33 -2.24
CA ASP A 128 -2.33 -15.83 -0.87
C ASP A 128 -2.57 -14.69 0.11
N GLU A 129 -3.36 -14.92 1.16
CA GLU A 129 -3.71 -13.93 2.17
C GLU A 129 -2.87 -14.14 3.44
N ILE A 130 -2.55 -13.04 4.09
CA ILE A 130 -1.92 -13.01 5.42
C ILE A 130 -2.86 -12.30 6.40
N PHE A 131 -2.76 -12.68 7.67
CA PHE A 131 -3.50 -12.05 8.76
C PHE A 131 -2.56 -11.17 9.58
N VAL A 132 -2.98 -9.92 9.77
CA VAL A 132 -2.26 -8.90 10.52
C VAL A 132 -3.18 -8.37 11.61
N PHE A 133 -2.65 -8.01 12.77
CA PHE A 133 -3.44 -7.60 13.93
C PHE A 133 -3.24 -6.13 14.23
N THR A 134 -4.33 -5.43 14.57
CA THR A 134 -4.23 -4.10 15.19
C THR A 134 -3.76 -4.22 16.65
N PRO A 135 -3.30 -3.14 17.31
CA PRO A 135 -2.95 -3.17 18.73
C PRO A 135 -4.12 -3.57 19.64
N LYS A 136 -5.35 -3.36 19.19
CA LYS A 136 -6.58 -3.77 19.91
C LYS A 136 -6.92 -5.25 19.72
N GLY A 137 -6.12 -6.01 18.95
CA GLY A 137 -6.35 -7.41 18.64
C GLY A 137 -7.33 -7.67 17.49
N GLU A 138 -7.78 -6.64 16.78
CA GLU A 138 -8.60 -6.84 15.58
C GLU A 138 -7.74 -7.43 14.46
N MET A 139 -8.21 -8.51 13.89
CA MET A 139 -7.57 -9.16 12.75
C MET A 139 -8.00 -8.52 11.44
N LYS A 140 -7.04 -8.26 10.59
CA LYS A 140 -7.24 -7.77 9.22
C LYS A 140 -6.58 -8.73 8.23
N CYS A 141 -7.24 -8.99 7.11
CA CYS A 141 -6.77 -9.87 6.05
C CYS A 141 -6.18 -9.02 4.91
N LEU A 142 -4.98 -9.34 4.47
CA LEU A 142 -4.27 -8.66 3.39
C LEU A 142 -3.72 -9.67 2.40
N PRO A 143 -3.58 -9.33 1.12
CA PRO A 143 -2.79 -10.12 0.18
C PRO A 143 -1.34 -10.26 0.67
N LYS A 144 -0.75 -11.43 0.45
CA LYS A 144 0.67 -11.67 0.75
C LYS A 144 1.54 -10.69 -0.04
N GLY A 145 2.51 -10.11 0.63
CA GLY A 145 3.38 -9.08 0.05
C GLY A 145 2.91 -7.65 0.32
N SER A 146 1.75 -7.47 0.97
CA SER A 146 1.24 -6.15 1.34
C SER A 146 2.17 -5.42 2.30
N SER A 147 2.31 -4.12 2.08
CA SER A 147 3.14 -3.22 2.87
C SER A 147 2.41 -2.60 4.06
N VAL A 148 3.15 -1.94 4.94
CA VAL A 148 2.59 -1.08 6.01
C VAL A 148 1.62 -0.05 5.45
N LEU A 149 1.93 0.53 4.28
CA LEU A 149 1.05 1.52 3.66
C LEU A 149 -0.23 0.89 3.10
N ASP A 150 -0.19 -0.36 2.56
CA ASP A 150 -1.40 -1.10 2.19
C ASP A 150 -2.33 -1.27 3.40
N PHE A 151 -1.77 -1.65 4.55
CA PHE A 151 -2.51 -1.81 5.80
C PHE A 151 -3.09 -0.47 6.29
N ALA A 152 -2.31 0.62 6.23
CA ALA A 152 -2.76 1.96 6.62
C ALA A 152 -3.96 2.41 5.78
N TYR A 153 -3.90 2.23 4.45
CA TYR A 153 -5.01 2.52 3.56
C TYR A 153 -6.21 1.59 3.77
N MET A 154 -5.99 0.33 4.15
CA MET A 154 -7.09 -0.58 4.49
C MET A 154 -7.89 -0.08 5.71
N ILE A 155 -7.23 0.52 6.70
CA ILE A 155 -7.91 1.07 7.89
C ILE A 155 -8.73 2.31 7.47
N HIS A 156 -8.08 3.34 6.94
CA HIS A 156 -8.73 4.58 6.50
C HIS A 156 -7.84 5.37 5.53
N SER A 157 -8.47 6.11 4.57
CA SER A 157 -7.74 6.93 3.60
C SER A 157 -6.87 8.00 4.26
N GLU A 158 -7.37 8.67 5.30
CA GLU A 158 -6.61 9.67 6.07
C GLU A 158 -5.38 9.08 6.76
N ILE A 159 -5.53 7.88 7.34
CA ILE A 159 -4.40 7.18 7.97
C ILE A 159 -3.34 6.85 6.92
N GLY A 160 -3.76 6.38 5.73
CA GLY A 160 -2.84 6.10 4.64
C GLY A 160 -2.15 7.35 4.11
N ASN A 161 -2.88 8.46 3.92
CA ASN A 161 -2.34 9.73 3.42
C ASN A 161 -1.28 10.32 4.36
N HIS A 162 -1.44 10.14 5.67
CA HIS A 162 -0.57 10.70 6.71
C HIS A 162 0.41 9.67 7.31
N CYS A 163 0.48 8.45 6.75
CA CYS A 163 1.35 7.38 7.24
C CYS A 163 2.83 7.71 7.04
N VAL A 164 3.60 7.70 8.12
CA VAL A 164 5.07 7.88 8.12
C VAL A 164 5.82 6.60 8.39
N GLY A 165 5.15 5.58 8.93
CA GLY A 165 5.71 4.27 9.27
C GLY A 165 4.78 3.51 10.19
N ALA A 166 5.27 2.45 10.77
CA ALA A 166 4.53 1.66 11.74
C ALA A 166 5.42 1.09 12.83
N ASN A 167 4.81 0.78 13.95
CA ASN A 167 5.40 -0.04 15.00
C ASN A 167 4.91 -1.47 14.81
N VAL A 168 5.74 -2.32 14.19
CA VAL A 168 5.42 -3.72 13.91
C VAL A 168 6.06 -4.59 14.98
N ASN A 169 5.27 -5.34 15.74
CA ASN A 169 5.76 -6.19 16.84
C ASN A 169 6.65 -5.41 17.82
N LYS A 170 6.30 -4.14 18.11
CA LYS A 170 7.05 -3.19 18.95
C LYS A 170 8.37 -2.72 18.35
N LYS A 171 8.60 -2.89 17.05
CA LYS A 171 9.76 -2.34 16.32
C LYS A 171 9.28 -1.33 15.29
N LEU A 172 9.94 -0.18 15.27
CA LEU A 172 9.68 0.86 14.27
C LEU A 172 10.10 0.37 12.88
N THR A 173 9.22 0.52 11.91
CA THR A 173 9.43 0.11 10.51
C THR A 173 8.99 1.20 9.55
N THR A 174 9.50 1.15 8.34
CA THR A 174 9.16 2.06 7.25
C THR A 174 7.82 1.70 6.60
N ILE A 175 7.27 2.61 5.78
CA ILE A 175 5.98 2.43 5.10
C ILE A 175 5.97 1.29 4.07
N ASP A 176 7.14 0.92 3.54
CA ASP A 176 7.35 -0.13 2.55
C ASP A 176 7.64 -1.51 3.18
N TYR A 177 7.71 -1.61 4.51
CA TYR A 177 7.89 -2.90 5.19
C TYR A 177 6.79 -3.88 4.79
N VAL A 178 7.17 -5.07 4.34
CA VAL A 178 6.27 -6.14 3.92
C VAL A 178 5.85 -6.98 5.13
N HIS A 179 4.55 -7.09 5.36
CA HIS A 179 4.00 -7.82 6.49
C HIS A 179 4.19 -9.34 6.40
N ASN A 180 4.42 -9.93 7.57
CA ASN A 180 4.38 -11.37 7.78
C ASN A 180 3.07 -11.80 8.46
N MET A 181 2.75 -13.09 8.35
CA MET A 181 1.61 -13.68 9.04
C MET A 181 1.73 -13.49 10.55
N GLY A 182 0.72 -12.90 11.16
CA GLY A 182 0.65 -12.71 12.61
C GLY A 182 1.26 -11.40 13.12
N ASP A 183 1.75 -10.51 12.25
CA ASP A 183 2.29 -9.23 12.68
C ASP A 183 1.23 -8.39 13.40
N GLN A 184 1.62 -7.78 14.53
CA GLN A 184 0.85 -6.75 15.22
C GLN A 184 1.34 -5.38 14.76
N VAL A 185 0.46 -4.57 14.18
CA VAL A 185 0.82 -3.33 13.47
C VAL A 185 0.09 -2.13 14.06
N GLU A 186 0.84 -1.15 14.50
CA GLU A 186 0.38 0.16 14.93
C GLU A 186 0.90 1.22 13.96
N ILE A 187 0.00 1.87 13.23
CA ILE A 187 0.38 2.89 12.23
C ILE A 187 0.77 4.19 12.94
N ILE A 188 1.86 4.78 12.49
CA ILE A 188 2.35 6.08 12.93
C ILE A 188 2.00 7.09 11.82
N THR A 189 1.33 8.18 12.20
CA THR A 189 0.91 9.23 11.29
C THR A 189 1.51 10.57 11.66
N SER A 190 1.66 11.46 10.67
CA SER A 190 2.06 12.86 10.87
C SER A 190 1.20 13.78 10.01
N GLU A 191 0.78 14.92 10.54
CA GLU A 191 0.02 15.95 9.81
C GLU A 191 0.85 16.57 8.66
N PHE A 192 2.17 16.53 8.75
CA PHE A 192 3.09 17.03 7.72
C PHE A 192 3.32 16.06 6.56
N GLN A 193 2.93 14.80 6.76
CA GLN A 193 3.05 13.78 5.71
C GLN A 193 1.92 13.93 4.69
N HIS A 194 2.27 13.73 3.42
CA HIS A 194 1.33 13.76 2.31
C HIS A 194 1.62 12.60 1.34
N PRO A 195 0.61 12.16 0.56
CA PRO A 195 0.76 11.06 -0.36
C PRO A 195 1.70 11.44 -1.53
N LYS A 196 2.61 10.51 -1.90
CA LYS A 196 3.62 10.70 -2.96
C LYS A 196 3.45 9.65 -4.06
N GLU A 197 3.73 10.01 -5.32
CA GLU A 197 3.59 9.09 -6.47
C GLU A 197 4.52 7.87 -6.37
N GLN A 198 5.71 8.02 -5.79
CA GLN A 198 6.66 6.93 -5.57
C GLN A 198 6.11 5.77 -4.73
N TYR A 199 5.01 5.98 -3.99
CA TYR A 199 4.41 4.92 -3.16
C TYR A 199 3.69 3.86 -3.98
N PHE A 200 3.39 4.12 -5.27
CA PHE A 200 2.84 3.11 -6.16
C PHE A 200 3.77 1.92 -6.39
N ASP A 201 5.10 2.11 -6.23
CA ASP A 201 6.11 1.11 -6.55
C ASP A 201 6.07 -0.11 -5.63
N PHE A 202 5.63 0.05 -4.39
CA PHE A 202 5.57 -1.03 -3.40
C PHE A 202 4.16 -1.37 -2.91
N LEU A 203 3.12 -0.65 -3.32
CA LEU A 203 1.75 -1.01 -3.01
C LEU A 203 1.30 -2.22 -3.80
N VAL A 204 0.69 -3.18 -3.11
CA VAL A 204 0.17 -4.42 -3.70
C VAL A 204 -1.33 -4.33 -3.94
N THR A 205 -2.10 -3.81 -2.95
CA THR A 205 -3.56 -3.84 -3.00
C THR A 205 -4.13 -2.78 -3.96
N SER A 206 -5.16 -3.16 -4.72
CA SER A 206 -5.89 -2.24 -5.60
C SER A 206 -6.59 -1.13 -4.82
N LEU A 207 -7.08 -1.43 -3.62
CA LEU A 207 -7.69 -0.47 -2.71
C LEU A 207 -6.70 0.64 -2.31
N ALA A 208 -5.47 0.27 -1.89
CA ALA A 208 -4.44 1.23 -1.51
C ALA A 208 -4.02 2.09 -2.70
N LYS A 209 -3.82 1.49 -3.87
CA LYS A 209 -3.49 2.23 -5.11
C LYS A 209 -4.57 3.24 -5.49
N SER A 210 -5.84 2.85 -5.40
CA SER A 210 -6.96 3.73 -5.67
C SER A 210 -7.03 4.90 -4.68
N ARG A 211 -6.91 4.62 -3.38
CA ARG A 211 -6.94 5.63 -2.31
C ARG A 211 -5.74 6.57 -2.38
N LEU A 212 -4.54 6.05 -2.67
CA LEU A 212 -3.34 6.86 -2.92
C LEU A 212 -3.55 7.83 -4.09
N LYS A 213 -4.08 7.34 -5.23
CA LYS A 213 -4.38 8.17 -6.41
C LYS A 213 -5.35 9.30 -6.07
N ALA A 214 -6.41 9.00 -5.31
CA ALA A 214 -7.35 9.99 -4.83
C ALA A 214 -6.69 11.00 -3.88
N GLY A 215 -5.91 10.55 -2.91
CA GLY A 215 -5.16 11.38 -1.97
C GLY A 215 -4.19 12.35 -2.66
N ILE A 216 -3.42 11.87 -3.64
CA ILE A 216 -2.53 12.73 -4.45
C ILE A 216 -3.33 13.80 -5.21
N LYS A 217 -4.46 13.41 -5.83
CA LYS A 217 -5.33 14.34 -6.56
C LYS A 217 -5.89 15.41 -5.64
N ASP A 218 -6.32 15.04 -4.43
CA ASP A 218 -6.89 15.98 -3.46
C ASP A 218 -5.79 16.88 -2.88
N TYR A 219 -4.61 16.36 -2.58
CA TYR A 219 -3.45 17.15 -2.17
C TYR A 219 -3.07 18.19 -3.23
N LYS A 220 -3.00 17.81 -4.51
CA LYS A 220 -2.72 18.73 -5.62
C LYS A 220 -3.80 19.80 -5.77
N LYS A 221 -5.07 19.51 -5.46
CA LYS A 221 -6.17 20.49 -5.50
C LYS A 221 -6.02 21.60 -4.46
N MET A 222 -5.41 21.35 -3.30
CA MET A 222 -5.16 22.38 -2.28
C MET A 222 -4.30 23.52 -2.82
N TYR A 223 -3.37 23.21 -3.71
CA TYR A 223 -2.45 24.19 -4.32
C TYR A 223 -2.95 24.80 -5.64
N LYS A 224 -4.15 24.40 -6.09
CA LYS A 224 -4.68 24.79 -7.40
C LYS A 224 -4.83 26.31 -7.56
N GLU A 225 -5.40 26.99 -6.58
CA GLU A 225 -5.66 28.44 -6.68
C GLU A 225 -4.36 29.25 -6.56
N ASP A 226 -3.43 28.86 -5.68
CA ASP A 226 -2.11 29.48 -5.56
C ASP A 226 -1.31 29.31 -6.87
N GLY A 227 -1.24 28.09 -7.39
CA GLY A 227 -0.54 27.83 -8.65
C GLY A 227 -1.18 28.53 -9.86
N LYS A 228 -2.51 28.66 -9.87
CA LYS A 228 -3.21 29.40 -10.90
C LYS A 228 -2.84 30.92 -10.85
N SER A 229 -2.85 31.50 -9.66
CA SER A 229 -2.50 32.90 -9.47
C SER A 229 -1.05 33.21 -9.88
N LYS A 230 -0.11 32.37 -9.45
CA LYS A 230 1.30 32.43 -9.84
C LYS A 230 1.50 32.32 -11.37
N LEU A 231 0.77 31.38 -12.00
CA LEU A 231 0.84 31.21 -13.46
C LEU A 231 0.24 32.38 -14.20
N GLU A 232 -0.85 33.00 -13.70
CA GLU A 232 -1.42 34.24 -14.27
C GLU A 232 -0.42 35.40 -14.22
N GLU A 233 0.31 35.56 -13.11
CA GLU A 233 1.38 36.55 -12.99
C GLU A 233 2.51 36.33 -14.01
N ILE A 234 2.93 35.06 -14.19
CA ILE A 234 3.95 34.68 -15.18
C ILE A 234 3.47 35.09 -16.61
N PHE A 235 2.24 34.74 -16.96
CA PHE A 235 1.66 35.01 -18.26
C PHE A 235 1.53 36.53 -18.48
N LYS A 236 1.14 37.29 -17.45
CA LYS A 236 1.08 38.78 -17.49
C LYS A 236 2.46 39.38 -17.73
N LYS A 237 3.51 38.90 -17.08
CA LYS A 237 4.91 39.33 -17.31
C LYS A 237 5.40 39.03 -18.72
N LEU A 238 4.89 37.97 -19.34
CA LEU A 238 5.23 37.59 -20.72
C LEU A 238 4.38 38.28 -21.78
N ASN A 239 3.38 39.12 -21.41
CA ASN A 239 2.36 39.65 -22.28
C ASN A 239 1.60 38.60 -23.10
N VAL A 240 1.31 37.46 -22.46
CA VAL A 240 0.58 36.33 -23.06
C VAL A 240 -0.78 36.17 -22.39
N ASP A 241 -1.84 35.98 -23.20
CA ASP A 241 -3.18 35.77 -22.68
C ASP A 241 -3.29 34.47 -21.86
N PHE A 242 -3.96 34.53 -20.70
CA PHE A 242 -4.26 33.36 -19.86
C PHE A 242 -5.35 32.48 -20.47
N SER A 243 -5.21 32.13 -21.74
CA SER A 243 -6.16 31.36 -22.51
C SER A 243 -6.05 29.85 -22.19
N ARG A 244 -7.10 29.10 -22.54
CA ARG A 244 -7.06 27.64 -22.42
C ARG A 244 -5.99 27.03 -23.33
N GLN A 245 -5.77 27.58 -24.50
CA GLN A 245 -4.78 27.13 -25.49
C GLN A 245 -3.37 27.27 -24.95
N ASN A 246 -3.01 28.42 -24.42
CA ASN A 246 -1.68 28.71 -23.89
C ASN A 246 -1.35 27.85 -22.67
N ARG A 247 -2.32 27.63 -21.77
CA ARG A 247 -2.14 26.70 -20.65
C ARG A 247 -1.93 25.25 -21.10
N ASN A 248 -2.69 24.80 -22.12
CA ASN A 248 -2.52 23.45 -22.66
C ASN A 248 -1.17 23.30 -23.36
N LEU A 249 -0.67 24.33 -24.03
CA LEU A 249 0.67 24.33 -24.62
C LEU A 249 1.75 24.11 -23.54
N VAL A 250 1.64 24.78 -22.41
CA VAL A 250 2.58 24.57 -21.29
C VAL A 250 2.47 23.15 -20.73
N VAL A 251 1.25 22.60 -20.55
CA VAL A 251 1.02 21.23 -20.12
C VAL A 251 1.70 20.24 -21.06
N GLU A 252 1.49 20.38 -22.37
CA GLU A 252 2.06 19.52 -23.40
C GLU A 252 3.60 19.60 -23.43
N LYS A 253 4.15 20.81 -23.44
CA LYS A 253 5.60 21.02 -23.51
C LYS A 253 6.33 20.62 -22.22
N ALA A 254 5.64 20.71 -21.07
CA ALA A 254 6.15 20.22 -19.79
C ALA A 254 5.96 18.70 -19.60
N GLY A 255 5.27 18.01 -20.52
CA GLY A 255 5.00 16.57 -20.40
C GLY A 255 4.07 16.20 -19.25
N LEU A 256 3.19 17.14 -18.83
CA LEU A 256 2.28 16.94 -17.71
C LEU A 256 0.99 16.24 -18.16
N ALA A 257 0.39 15.44 -17.26
CA ALA A 257 -0.83 14.71 -17.56
C ALA A 257 -2.07 15.64 -17.70
N ASN A 258 -2.11 16.74 -16.92
CA ASN A 258 -3.26 17.64 -16.89
C ASN A 258 -2.91 19.04 -16.34
N ARG A 259 -3.89 19.95 -16.35
CA ARG A 259 -3.70 21.31 -15.84
C ARG A 259 -3.58 21.40 -14.32
N LEU A 260 -4.09 20.43 -13.58
CA LEU A 260 -3.93 20.39 -12.12
C LEU A 260 -2.46 20.18 -11.76
N ASP A 261 -1.78 19.28 -12.50
CA ASP A 261 -0.34 19.07 -12.35
C ASP A 261 0.46 20.33 -12.69
N LEU A 262 0.04 21.09 -13.71
CA LEU A 262 0.66 22.38 -14.04
C LEU A 262 0.55 23.37 -12.87
N TYR A 263 -0.65 23.55 -12.31
CA TYR A 263 -0.84 24.46 -11.19
C TYR A 263 -0.04 24.04 -9.96
N TYR A 264 -0.05 22.73 -9.65
CA TYR A 264 0.72 22.20 -8.55
C TYR A 264 2.23 22.45 -8.73
N ASN A 265 2.79 22.15 -9.90
CA ASN A 265 4.22 22.35 -10.18
C ASN A 265 4.62 23.84 -10.15
N VAL A 266 3.75 24.74 -10.60
CA VAL A 266 3.96 26.19 -10.50
C VAL A 266 3.86 26.66 -9.04
N ALA A 267 2.92 26.13 -8.26
CA ALA A 267 2.79 26.45 -6.84
C ALA A 267 4.04 26.06 -6.06
N MET A 268 4.57 24.85 -6.32
CA MET A 268 5.80 24.32 -5.70
C MET A 268 7.09 24.96 -6.24
N GLY A 269 7.02 25.81 -7.29
CA GLY A 269 8.19 26.43 -7.89
C GLY A 269 9.04 25.48 -8.77
N THR A 270 8.54 24.29 -9.06
CA THR A 270 9.19 23.33 -9.97
C THR A 270 9.17 23.84 -11.41
N ILE A 271 8.08 24.50 -11.78
CA ILE A 271 7.95 25.23 -13.06
C ILE A 271 7.97 26.72 -12.77
N THR A 272 8.96 27.40 -13.32
CA THR A 272 9.23 28.82 -13.08
C THR A 272 8.99 29.68 -14.34
N TYR A 273 9.11 31.00 -14.19
CA TYR A 273 9.10 31.91 -15.31
C TYR A 273 10.12 31.55 -16.41
N GLN A 274 11.35 31.16 -16.00
CA GLN A 274 12.43 30.78 -16.92
C GLN A 274 12.12 29.56 -17.79
N ASP A 275 11.28 28.69 -17.27
CA ASP A 275 10.87 27.43 -17.97
C ASP A 275 9.74 27.73 -18.99
N ILE A 276 8.88 28.71 -18.70
CA ILE A 276 7.72 29.08 -19.53
C ILE A 276 8.09 30.12 -20.60
N GLU A 277 8.98 31.07 -20.31
CA GLU A 277 9.37 32.15 -21.22
C GLU A 277 9.79 31.66 -22.61
N PRO A 278 10.67 30.62 -22.78
CA PRO A 278 11.10 30.16 -24.08
C PRO A 278 9.99 29.57 -24.96
N LEU A 279 8.88 29.13 -24.35
CA LEU A 279 7.75 28.57 -25.09
C LEU A 279 6.96 29.64 -25.87
N PHE A 280 7.05 30.89 -25.44
CA PHE A 280 6.33 32.02 -26.02
C PHE A 280 7.22 33.03 -26.76
N ARG A 281 8.54 33.06 -26.47
CA ARG A 281 9.52 33.94 -27.15
C ARG A 281 10.02 33.40 -28.50
N ASN A 282 10.12 32.04 -28.64
CA ASN A 282 10.60 31.44 -29.88
C ASN A 282 9.51 30.54 -30.47
N GLY A 283 8.97 30.92 -31.60
CA GLY A 283 8.27 29.99 -32.45
C GLY A 283 9.21 28.81 -32.81
N SER A 284 9.00 27.70 -32.20
CA SER A 284 9.57 26.39 -32.53
C SER A 284 11.09 26.25 -32.52
N ARG A 285 11.62 25.57 -31.48
CA ARG A 285 12.62 24.48 -31.62
C ARG A 285 13.05 23.95 -30.24
N ASN A 286 12.82 22.61 -30.04
CA ASN A 286 13.45 21.70 -29.06
C ASN A 286 13.72 22.22 -27.63
N ASN A 287 12.75 22.04 -26.72
CA ASN A 287 13.01 22.13 -25.27
C ASN A 287 12.94 20.73 -24.60
N SER A 288 14.01 19.95 -24.77
CA SER A 288 14.27 18.74 -23.99
C SER A 288 14.57 19.01 -22.49
N ASN A 289 14.90 20.26 -22.15
CA ASN A 289 15.34 20.65 -20.80
C ASN A 289 14.21 20.71 -19.77
N LEU A 290 12.97 21.01 -20.18
CA LEU A 290 11.82 21.11 -19.26
C LEU A 290 11.39 19.72 -18.77
N LEU A 291 11.34 18.75 -19.69
CA LEU A 291 11.04 17.35 -19.36
C LEU A 291 12.10 16.74 -18.42
N LEU A 292 13.38 17.08 -18.65
CA LEU A 292 14.47 16.59 -17.81
C LEU A 292 14.38 17.12 -16.37
N LYS A 293 13.99 18.40 -16.21
CA LYS A 293 13.88 19.04 -14.89
C LYS A 293 12.73 18.46 -14.06
N ILE A 294 11.60 18.14 -14.68
CA ILE A 294 10.45 17.51 -14.01
C ILE A 294 10.76 16.06 -13.65
N LEU A 295 11.42 15.31 -14.54
CA LEU A 295 11.84 13.93 -14.29
C LEU A 295 12.90 13.82 -13.19
N THR A 296 13.83 14.81 -13.10
CA THR A 296 14.88 14.80 -12.08
C THR A 296 14.37 15.26 -10.71
N PHE A 297 13.39 16.17 -10.63
CA PHE A 297 12.84 16.64 -9.36
C PHE A 297 11.91 15.62 -8.70
N GLY A 298 11.25 14.75 -9.49
CA GLY A 298 10.53 13.58 -8.99
C GLY A 298 11.43 12.42 -8.53
N LEU A 299 12.71 12.42 -8.94
CA LEU A 299 13.70 11.38 -8.64
C LEU A 299 14.74 11.79 -7.58
N VAL A 300 14.76 13.06 -7.13
CA VAL A 300 15.68 13.55 -6.07
C VAL A 300 15.14 13.25 -4.67
N GLY A 301 14.36 12.20 -4.53
CA GLY A 301 13.92 11.63 -3.25
C GLY A 301 14.65 10.36 -2.84
N SER A 302 15.66 9.87 -3.53
CA SER A 302 16.63 8.88 -3.00
C SER A 302 17.59 8.40 -4.10
N ASN A 303 18.72 9.03 -4.27
CA ASN A 303 19.95 8.36 -4.71
C ASN A 303 21.13 9.34 -4.57
N SER A 304 21.54 9.62 -3.35
CA SER A 304 22.93 9.88 -3.10
C SER A 304 23.64 8.51 -3.12
N LYS A 305 24.03 8.05 -4.30
CA LYS A 305 25.16 7.13 -4.39
C LYS A 305 26.36 7.90 -3.84
N GLN A 306 26.66 7.65 -2.59
CA GLN A 306 27.96 7.98 -2.05
C GLN A 306 29.00 7.17 -2.84
N GLU A 307 29.80 7.88 -3.60
CA GLU A 307 31.10 7.39 -4.02
C GLU A 307 31.85 6.96 -2.76
N VAL A 308 32.27 5.71 -2.75
CA VAL A 308 33.16 5.15 -1.74
C VAL A 308 34.50 5.87 -1.90
N ALA A 309 34.70 6.94 -1.12
CA ALA A 309 35.97 7.53 -0.93
C ALA A 309 36.81 6.59 -0.04
N LYS A 310 37.99 6.26 -0.51
CA LYS A 310 39.01 5.45 0.16
C LYS A 310 39.32 6.05 1.53
N THR A 311 39.33 5.17 2.52
CA THR A 311 39.80 5.38 3.88
C THR A 311 41.16 6.06 3.92
N GLU A 312 41.19 7.27 4.44
CA GLU A 312 42.33 7.82 5.16
C GLU A 312 41.91 7.98 6.64
N GLU A 313 42.72 7.44 7.53
CA GLU A 313 42.55 7.55 8.97
C GLU A 313 42.53 9.02 9.37
N HIS A 314 41.43 9.55 9.83
CA HIS A 314 41.36 10.83 10.53
C HIS A 314 40.45 10.76 11.75
N ASP A 315 40.92 11.37 12.79
CA ASP A 315 40.40 11.67 14.12
C ASP A 315 38.90 11.55 14.36
N HIS A 316 38.55 11.04 15.53
CA HIS A 316 37.26 10.66 16.08
C HIS A 316 36.20 11.78 16.26
N ASN A 317 36.26 12.93 15.59
CA ASN A 317 35.36 14.06 15.85
C ASN A 317 34.56 14.60 14.65
N ASP A 318 34.51 13.93 13.50
CA ASP A 318 33.74 14.40 12.33
C ASP A 318 32.93 13.29 11.70
N LEU A 319 32.27 12.50 12.52
CA LEU A 319 31.26 11.57 12.08
C LEU A 319 30.03 12.40 11.74
N GLY A 320 29.56 12.41 10.47
CA GLY A 320 28.36 13.11 10.02
C GLY A 320 27.06 12.58 10.68
N TYR A 321 27.17 11.86 11.79
CA TYR A 321 26.06 11.35 12.59
C TYR A 321 26.36 11.43 14.10
N THR A 322 25.26 11.45 14.89
CA THR A 322 25.30 11.38 16.35
C THR A 322 24.53 10.17 16.86
N ILE A 323 25.11 9.47 17.82
CA ILE A 323 24.45 8.36 18.53
C ILE A 323 23.52 8.97 19.59
N SER A 324 22.25 8.60 19.55
CA SER A 324 21.26 9.19 20.45
C SER A 324 21.37 8.66 21.88
N GLU A 325 21.47 9.56 22.84
CA GLU A 325 21.64 9.22 24.28
C GLU A 325 20.39 8.54 24.88
N CYS A 326 19.20 8.72 24.26
CA CYS A 326 17.94 8.18 24.78
C CYS A 326 17.84 6.66 24.67
N CYS A 327 18.50 6.03 23.70
CA CYS A 327 18.43 4.59 23.44
C CYS A 327 19.82 3.93 23.30
N LYS A 328 20.88 4.72 23.17
CA LYS A 328 22.28 4.29 23.11
C LYS A 328 22.51 3.03 22.26
N PRO A 329 22.24 3.09 20.94
CA PRO A 329 22.49 1.94 20.07
C PRO A 329 23.97 1.56 20.07
N ILE A 330 24.24 0.26 20.06
CA ILE A 330 25.59 -0.29 20.01
C ILE A 330 25.86 -0.95 18.64
N PRO A 331 27.11 -1.12 18.21
CA PRO A 331 27.43 -1.84 16.98
C PRO A 331 26.80 -3.23 16.96
N GLY A 332 26.02 -3.53 15.91
CA GLY A 332 25.27 -4.78 15.76
C GLY A 332 23.77 -4.66 16.08
N ASP A 333 23.31 -3.56 16.66
CA ASP A 333 21.89 -3.27 16.80
C ASP A 333 21.27 -2.86 15.44
N ASP A 334 20.00 -3.25 15.23
CA ASP A 334 19.19 -2.63 14.19
C ASP A 334 18.99 -1.15 14.55
N VAL A 335 19.15 -0.25 13.58
CA VAL A 335 19.06 1.19 13.84
C VAL A 335 18.14 1.90 12.84
N VAL A 336 17.50 2.97 13.31
CA VAL A 336 16.76 3.94 12.51
C VAL A 336 17.53 5.26 12.52
N VAL A 337 17.73 5.84 11.32
CA VAL A 337 18.42 7.12 11.15
C VAL A 337 17.38 8.20 10.89
N ILE A 338 17.41 9.26 11.69
CA ILE A 338 16.55 10.44 11.53
C ILE A 338 17.41 11.61 11.06
N SER A 339 17.02 12.22 9.94
CA SER A 339 17.68 13.37 9.35
C SER A 339 16.90 14.65 9.65
N PHE A 340 17.58 15.69 10.09
CA PHE A 340 17.03 17.04 10.22
C PHE A 340 17.81 18.01 9.35
N PRO A 341 17.15 19.04 8.78
CA PRO A 341 17.86 20.08 8.04
C PRO A 341 18.95 20.75 8.91
N ASN A 342 20.17 20.81 8.40
CA ASN A 342 21.33 21.44 9.05
C ASN A 342 21.74 20.81 10.40
N GLN A 343 21.39 19.56 10.67
CA GLN A 343 21.87 18.81 11.84
C GLN A 343 22.50 17.48 11.40
N PRO A 344 23.47 16.95 12.20
CA PRO A 344 24.00 15.61 11.93
C PRO A 344 22.90 14.55 12.04
N LEU A 345 23.06 13.47 11.29
CA LEU A 345 22.14 12.33 11.31
C LEU A 345 22.06 11.76 12.74
N GLN A 346 20.84 11.57 13.25
CA GLN A 346 20.64 10.98 14.59
C GLN A 346 20.31 9.49 14.45
N ILE A 347 21.12 8.66 15.13
CA ILE A 347 20.96 7.21 15.11
C ILE A 347 20.19 6.77 16.36
N HIS A 348 19.07 6.11 16.17
CA HIS A 348 18.22 5.56 17.22
C HIS A 348 18.01 4.05 17.04
N ARG A 349 17.64 3.36 18.12
CA ARG A 349 17.13 1.99 18.04
C ARG A 349 15.66 2.00 17.54
N PRO A 350 15.18 0.96 16.83
CA PRO A 350 13.81 0.89 16.30
C PRO A 350 12.72 0.88 17.38
N ASP A 351 13.06 0.50 18.62
CA ASP A 351 12.16 0.47 19.77
C ASP A 351 12.14 1.78 20.59
N CYS A 352 12.84 2.81 20.13
CA CYS A 352 13.00 4.07 20.84
C CYS A 352 11.74 4.95 20.74
N GLN A 353 11.09 5.23 21.89
CA GLN A 353 9.90 6.08 21.98
C GLN A 353 10.14 7.51 21.47
N LYS A 354 11.36 8.03 21.66
CA LYS A 354 11.74 9.36 21.16
C LYS A 354 11.84 9.38 19.63
N ALA A 355 12.36 8.32 19.02
CA ALA A 355 12.39 8.19 17.55
C ALA A 355 10.97 8.15 16.96
N ILE A 356 10.07 7.37 17.56
CA ILE A 356 8.66 7.28 17.17
C ILE A 356 7.99 8.65 17.28
N SER A 357 8.20 9.37 18.39
CA SER A 357 7.67 10.72 18.58
C SER A 357 8.20 11.73 17.56
N LEU A 358 9.49 11.69 17.24
CA LEU A 358 10.10 12.56 16.24
C LEU A 358 9.58 12.28 14.84
N MET A 359 9.41 11.02 14.44
CA MET A 359 8.81 10.67 13.16
C MET A 359 7.36 11.15 13.07
N SER A 360 6.59 11.03 14.16
CA SER A 360 5.21 11.54 14.19
C SER A 360 5.14 13.07 14.07
N GLN A 361 6.11 13.79 14.65
CA GLN A 361 6.14 15.26 14.61
C GLN A 361 6.62 15.85 13.28
N PHE A 362 7.61 15.23 12.65
CA PHE A 362 8.29 15.83 11.49
C PHE A 362 8.03 15.11 10.16
N GLY A 363 7.41 13.93 10.19
CA GLY A 363 7.16 13.13 8.99
C GLY A 363 8.42 12.49 8.39
N ASN A 364 8.27 11.87 7.24
CA ASN A 364 9.38 11.37 6.41
C ASN A 364 9.77 12.47 5.40
N ASN A 365 10.75 13.29 5.74
CA ASN A 365 11.34 14.27 4.81
C ASN A 365 12.43 13.64 3.97
#